data_725d0e3451186a6596339ca3afa74419
#
_entry.id   725d0e3451186a6596339ca3afa74419
#
_cell.length_a   1.000
_cell.length_b   1.000
_cell.length_c   1.000
_cell.angle_alpha   90.00
_cell.angle_beta   90.00
_cell.angle_gamma   90.00
#
_symmetry.space_group_name_H-M   'P 1'
#
loop_
_entity.id
_entity.type
_entity.pdbx_description
1 polymer ?
#
loop_
_entity_poly.entity_id
_entity_poly.type
_entity_poly.pdbx_seq_one_letter_code
_entity_poly.pdbx_strand_id
1 'polypeptide(L)'
;MDAPRPHILYIAGAGRSGSTLLAMLLGGLPGCTAVGELRHVWERGVLGNRLCGCGEPFHDCPFWSEVGQEAFGGWDAVDAERQAARLMRVGRQRHFPLVAAGAGSARFRAEHEAYGELQARVYRAVAAVSQDAAIVDSSKSPVYALTLRAAGLDVDVLHLVRDSRAVAYSWTRSRAMGDTASPEYMPTFGPAWSSLTWMSNNLAVDAVRGRGLRPRVVRYERLVTAPARELERALGGGLPAAARAALEAGGDAGEFPVGMQHTVAGNPVRMHSGPLKLRVDDAWRAAMPAGDRRLITLLTFPLLARYGYAGR
;
A
#
# COMPACT_ATOMS: atom_id res chain seq x y z
N MET A 1 -5.44 -30.67 -7.12
CA MET A 1 -4.24 -29.88 -6.80
C MET A 1 -4.75 -28.57 -6.23
N ASP A 2 -4.40 -28.24 -4.97
CA ASP A 2 -4.73 -26.93 -4.40
C ASP A 2 -4.08 -25.85 -5.28
N ALA A 3 -4.87 -24.87 -5.70
CA ALA A 3 -4.34 -23.72 -6.43
C ALA A 3 -3.21 -23.06 -5.60
N PRO A 4 -2.09 -22.67 -6.20
CA PRO A 4 -1.00 -22.08 -5.47
C PRO A 4 -1.50 -20.84 -4.70
N ARG A 5 -1.21 -20.78 -3.41
CA ARG A 5 -1.60 -19.65 -2.57
C ARG A 5 -0.83 -18.42 -3.05
N PRO A 6 -1.50 -17.33 -3.45
CA PRO A 6 -0.80 -16.14 -3.89
C PRO A 6 0.07 -15.57 -2.77
N HIS A 7 1.33 -15.31 -3.07
CA HIS A 7 2.24 -14.61 -2.15
C HIS A 7 2.02 -13.09 -2.27
N ILE A 8 1.73 -12.44 -1.16
CA ILE A 8 1.41 -11.01 -1.13
C ILE A 8 2.52 -10.24 -0.42
N LEU A 9 3.22 -9.39 -1.15
CA LEU A 9 4.09 -8.36 -0.59
C LEU A 9 3.23 -7.14 -0.22
N TYR A 10 2.81 -7.09 1.04
CA TYR A 10 1.89 -6.09 1.53
C TYR A 10 2.62 -4.88 2.12
N ILE A 11 2.49 -3.71 1.50
CA ILE A 11 3.09 -2.47 1.98
C ILE A 11 2.15 -1.82 3.00
N ALA A 12 2.54 -1.88 4.28
CA ALA A 12 1.84 -1.24 5.39
C ALA A 12 2.56 0.01 5.88
N GLY A 13 1.85 0.94 6.51
CA GLY A 13 2.41 2.16 7.09
C GLY A 13 1.50 3.37 6.97
N ALA A 14 2.03 4.54 7.29
CA ALA A 14 1.28 5.78 7.19
C ALA A 14 1.14 6.26 5.73
N GLY A 15 0.03 6.92 5.41
CA GLY A 15 -0.12 7.60 4.13
C GLY A 15 1.00 8.64 3.91
N ARG A 16 1.33 8.92 2.65
CA ARG A 16 2.43 9.84 2.25
C ARG A 16 3.84 9.37 2.62
N SER A 17 4.02 8.11 3.00
CA SER A 17 5.35 7.54 3.27
C SER A 17 6.08 7.01 2.03
N GLY A 18 5.50 7.11 0.83
CA GLY A 18 6.12 6.64 -0.42
C GLY A 18 5.67 5.22 -0.83
N SER A 19 4.52 4.73 -0.33
CA SER A 19 4.01 3.39 -0.64
C SER A 19 3.79 3.14 -2.13
N THR A 20 3.32 4.14 -2.87
CA THR A 20 3.17 4.04 -4.33
C THR A 20 4.52 3.89 -5.02
N LEU A 21 5.55 4.64 -4.58
CA LEU A 21 6.90 4.51 -5.10
C LEU A 21 7.46 3.11 -4.88
N LEU A 22 7.34 2.59 -3.65
CA LEU A 22 7.78 1.23 -3.31
C LEU A 22 7.01 0.18 -4.12
N ALA A 23 5.68 0.36 -4.29
CA ALA A 23 4.88 -0.56 -5.11
C ALA A 23 5.30 -0.55 -6.58
N MET A 24 5.59 0.63 -7.15
CA MET A 24 6.08 0.76 -8.53
C MET A 24 7.45 0.09 -8.72
N LEU A 25 8.36 0.27 -7.76
CA LEU A 25 9.67 -0.40 -7.80
C LEU A 25 9.54 -1.92 -7.76
N LEU A 26 8.76 -2.44 -6.80
CA LEU A 26 8.55 -3.88 -6.66
C LEU A 26 7.78 -4.48 -7.85
N GLY A 27 6.73 -3.78 -8.31
CA GLY A 27 5.94 -4.22 -9.48
C GLY A 27 6.67 -4.12 -10.81
N GLY A 28 7.80 -3.41 -10.87
CA GLY A 28 8.71 -3.41 -12.01
C GLY A 28 9.71 -4.57 -12.01
N LEU A 29 9.74 -5.36 -10.94
CA LEU A 29 10.64 -6.51 -10.84
C LEU A 29 10.03 -7.75 -11.52
N PRO A 30 10.84 -8.60 -12.18
CA PRO A 30 10.38 -9.85 -12.75
C PRO A 30 9.64 -10.73 -11.75
N GLY A 31 8.47 -11.23 -12.12
CA GLY A 31 7.64 -12.09 -11.27
C GLY A 31 6.84 -11.36 -10.19
N CYS A 32 6.67 -10.04 -10.32
CA CYS A 32 5.90 -9.23 -9.39
C CYS A 32 4.84 -8.40 -10.11
N THR A 33 3.58 -8.49 -9.69
CA THR A 33 2.47 -7.65 -10.18
C THR A 33 2.01 -6.66 -9.11
N ALA A 34 2.07 -5.35 -9.40
CA ALA A 34 1.54 -4.34 -8.47
C ALA A 34 0.07 -4.02 -8.79
N VAL A 35 -0.77 -4.13 -7.75
CA VAL A 35 -2.22 -3.89 -7.83
C VAL A 35 -2.67 -2.55 -7.20
N GLY A 36 -1.74 -1.81 -6.61
CA GLY A 36 -2.04 -0.55 -5.93
C GLY A 36 -2.72 -0.77 -4.58
N GLU A 37 -3.74 0.02 -4.28
CA GLU A 37 -4.51 -0.08 -3.03
C GLU A 37 -5.75 -0.94 -3.24
N LEU A 38 -5.58 -2.28 -3.35
CA LEU A 38 -6.65 -3.21 -3.74
C LEU A 38 -7.84 -3.25 -2.76
N ARG A 39 -7.64 -2.82 -1.51
CA ARG A 39 -8.75 -2.63 -0.56
C ARG A 39 -9.87 -1.72 -1.08
N HIS A 40 -9.57 -0.87 -2.04
CA HIS A 40 -10.49 0.10 -2.66
C HIS A 40 -11.04 -0.37 -4.02
N VAL A 41 -10.85 -1.64 -4.38
CA VAL A 41 -11.31 -2.17 -5.67
C VAL A 41 -12.80 -1.94 -5.91
N TRP A 42 -13.63 -2.14 -4.87
CA TRP A 42 -15.09 -1.97 -4.97
C TRP A 42 -15.51 -0.54 -5.17
N GLU A 43 -14.95 0.38 -4.36
CA GLU A 43 -15.30 1.80 -4.39
C GLU A 43 -14.75 2.51 -5.63
N ARG A 44 -13.45 2.32 -5.90
CA ARG A 44 -12.75 3.09 -6.94
C ARG A 44 -12.69 2.38 -8.29
N GLY A 45 -12.54 1.07 -8.26
CA GLY A 45 -12.57 0.24 -9.46
C GLY A 45 -14.00 0.02 -9.95
N VAL A 46 -14.72 -0.89 -9.29
CA VAL A 46 -16.02 -1.36 -9.79
C VAL A 46 -17.08 -0.26 -9.83
N LEU A 47 -17.29 0.48 -8.73
CA LEU A 47 -18.31 1.54 -8.68
C LEU A 47 -17.86 2.84 -9.35
N GLY A 48 -16.61 3.22 -9.12
CA GLY A 48 -16.09 4.50 -9.58
C GLY A 48 -15.53 4.49 -10.99
N ASN A 49 -15.31 3.32 -11.59
CA ASN A 49 -14.68 3.14 -12.91
C ASN A 49 -13.48 4.08 -13.14
N ARG A 50 -12.65 4.27 -12.08
CA ARG A 50 -11.50 5.17 -12.15
C ARG A 50 -10.40 4.59 -13.02
N LEU A 51 -9.52 5.46 -13.52
CA LEU A 51 -8.42 5.02 -14.36
C LEU A 51 -7.53 4.01 -13.63
N CYS A 52 -7.25 2.91 -14.28
CA CYS A 52 -6.21 1.95 -13.93
C CYS A 52 -4.82 2.58 -14.11
N GLY A 53 -3.79 2.02 -13.48
CA GLY A 53 -2.39 2.45 -13.70
C GLY A 53 -1.91 2.34 -15.14
N CYS A 54 -2.57 1.53 -15.98
CA CYS A 54 -2.31 1.45 -17.43
C CYS A 54 -2.91 2.62 -18.23
N GLY A 55 -3.73 3.47 -17.60
CA GLY A 55 -4.39 4.60 -18.26
C GLY A 55 -5.82 4.34 -18.70
N GLU A 56 -6.26 3.09 -18.80
CA GLU A 56 -7.63 2.74 -19.17
C GLU A 56 -8.58 2.86 -17.98
N PRO A 57 -9.87 3.17 -18.18
CA PRO A 57 -10.89 3.00 -17.16
C PRO A 57 -10.87 1.57 -16.61
N PHE A 58 -11.26 1.38 -15.34
CA PHE A 58 -11.19 0.07 -14.70
C PHE A 58 -11.93 -1.04 -15.46
N HIS A 59 -13.13 -0.74 -15.98
CA HIS A 59 -13.94 -1.72 -16.72
C HIS A 59 -13.39 -2.00 -18.13
N ASP A 60 -12.65 -1.07 -18.73
CA ASP A 60 -12.04 -1.21 -20.05
C ASP A 60 -10.61 -1.80 -19.97
N CYS A 61 -10.05 -1.89 -18.76
CA CYS A 61 -8.73 -2.48 -18.55
C CYS A 61 -8.78 -4.01 -18.74
N PRO A 62 -8.05 -4.57 -19.72
CA PRO A 62 -8.10 -6.01 -19.98
C PRO A 62 -7.75 -6.86 -18.77
N PHE A 63 -6.75 -6.43 -18.00
CA PHE A 63 -6.33 -7.13 -16.77
C PHE A 63 -7.46 -7.20 -15.73
N TRP A 64 -8.12 -6.09 -15.42
CA TRP A 64 -9.20 -6.09 -14.43
C TRP A 64 -10.48 -6.76 -14.96
N SER A 65 -10.74 -6.69 -16.24
CA SER A 65 -11.83 -7.45 -16.86
C SER A 65 -11.62 -8.96 -16.69
N GLU A 66 -10.42 -9.46 -16.98
CA GLU A 66 -10.05 -10.87 -16.83
C GLU A 66 -10.06 -11.30 -15.34
N VAL A 67 -9.53 -10.47 -14.43
CA VAL A 67 -9.61 -10.71 -12.97
C VAL A 67 -11.07 -10.82 -12.50
N GLY A 68 -11.96 -9.96 -12.98
CA GLY A 68 -13.39 -10.03 -12.64
C GLY A 68 -14.04 -11.29 -13.15
N GLN A 69 -13.71 -11.69 -14.37
CA GLN A 69 -14.20 -12.93 -14.98
C GLN A 69 -13.72 -14.15 -14.20
N GLU A 70 -12.44 -14.23 -13.86
CA GLU A 70 -11.85 -15.33 -13.11
C GLU A 70 -12.40 -15.41 -11.68
N ALA A 71 -12.53 -14.26 -11.00
CA ALA A 71 -12.97 -14.23 -9.62
C ALA A 71 -14.48 -14.55 -9.48
N PHE A 72 -15.32 -14.03 -10.35
CA PHE A 72 -16.78 -13.98 -10.13
C PHE A 72 -17.62 -14.34 -11.34
N GLY A 73 -17.04 -14.54 -12.51
CA GLY A 73 -17.77 -14.61 -13.78
C GLY A 73 -18.18 -13.23 -14.29
N GLY A 74 -17.51 -12.19 -13.82
CA GLY A 74 -17.74 -10.77 -14.11
C GLY A 74 -17.98 -9.95 -12.85
N TRP A 75 -17.59 -8.67 -12.87
CA TRP A 75 -17.76 -7.77 -11.72
C TRP A 75 -19.23 -7.53 -11.36
N ASP A 76 -20.13 -7.62 -12.34
CA ASP A 76 -21.59 -7.42 -12.15
C ASP A 76 -22.24 -8.55 -11.34
N ALA A 77 -21.59 -9.69 -11.19
CA ALA A 77 -22.05 -10.79 -10.36
C ALA A 77 -21.96 -10.50 -8.85
N VAL A 78 -21.33 -9.37 -8.47
CA VAL A 78 -21.11 -8.99 -7.07
C VAL A 78 -21.76 -7.65 -6.77
N ASP A 79 -22.52 -7.57 -5.68
CA ASP A 79 -23.03 -6.31 -5.13
C ASP A 79 -21.87 -5.46 -4.58
N ALA A 80 -21.29 -4.61 -5.45
CA ALA A 80 -20.13 -3.79 -5.14
C ALA A 80 -20.41 -2.72 -4.07
N GLU A 81 -21.63 -2.17 -4.03
CA GLU A 81 -22.04 -1.19 -3.00
C GLU A 81 -22.01 -1.85 -1.60
N ARG A 82 -22.54 -3.06 -1.50
CA ARG A 82 -22.48 -3.84 -0.26
C ARG A 82 -21.03 -4.09 0.17
N GLN A 83 -20.11 -4.39 -0.76
CA GLN A 83 -18.71 -4.63 -0.43
C GLN A 83 -17.97 -3.34 0.01
N ALA A 84 -18.20 -2.23 -0.68
CA ALA A 84 -17.69 -0.93 -0.26
C ALA A 84 -18.22 -0.54 1.15
N ALA A 85 -19.51 -0.79 1.42
CA ALA A 85 -20.10 -0.58 2.73
C ALA A 85 -19.50 -1.52 3.81
N ARG A 86 -19.15 -2.77 3.47
CA ARG A 86 -18.45 -3.70 4.38
C ARG A 86 -17.10 -3.18 4.82
N LEU A 87 -16.29 -2.66 3.88
CA LEU A 87 -15.02 -2.01 4.21
C LEU A 87 -15.21 -0.92 5.27
N MET A 88 -16.25 -0.12 5.15
CA MET A 88 -16.56 0.94 6.12
C MET A 88 -17.00 0.42 7.49
N ARG A 89 -17.71 -0.72 7.52
CA ARG A 89 -18.21 -1.33 8.77
C ARG A 89 -17.15 -2.12 9.53
N VAL A 90 -16.22 -2.82 8.84
CA VAL A 90 -15.29 -3.75 9.50
C VAL A 90 -13.82 -3.52 9.18
N GLY A 91 -13.46 -2.81 8.11
CA GLY A 91 -12.09 -2.66 7.60
C GLY A 91 -11.39 -1.35 7.96
N ARG A 92 -12.00 -0.44 8.76
CA ARG A 92 -11.38 0.83 9.11
C ARG A 92 -10.37 0.69 10.25
N GLN A 93 -9.41 1.63 10.33
CA GLN A 93 -8.36 1.65 11.36
C GLN A 93 -8.89 1.55 12.80
N ARG A 94 -10.03 2.16 13.09
CA ARG A 94 -10.68 2.08 14.42
C ARG A 94 -11.08 0.65 14.83
N HIS A 95 -11.21 -0.26 13.87
CA HIS A 95 -11.55 -1.66 14.13
C HIS A 95 -10.30 -2.53 14.43
N PHE A 96 -9.10 -1.93 14.38
CA PHE A 96 -7.86 -2.65 14.62
C PHE A 96 -7.86 -3.47 15.92
N PRO A 97 -8.29 -2.93 17.09
CA PRO A 97 -8.31 -3.72 18.31
C PRO A 97 -9.21 -4.94 18.24
N LEU A 98 -10.39 -4.80 17.61
CA LEU A 98 -11.35 -5.91 17.46
C LEU A 98 -10.81 -6.98 16.52
N VAL A 99 -10.31 -6.60 15.36
CA VAL A 99 -9.77 -7.52 14.36
C VAL A 99 -8.51 -8.20 14.90
N ALA A 100 -7.60 -7.46 15.51
CA ALA A 100 -6.38 -8.01 16.08
C ALA A 100 -6.65 -9.00 17.23
N ALA A 101 -7.71 -8.80 18.01
CA ALA A 101 -8.09 -9.69 19.10
C ALA A 101 -9.03 -10.83 18.65
N GLY A 102 -9.49 -10.87 17.39
CA GLY A 102 -10.55 -11.78 16.95
C GLY A 102 -11.86 -11.55 17.70
N ALA A 103 -12.09 -10.32 18.18
CA ALA A 103 -13.19 -9.96 19.06
C ALA A 103 -14.32 -9.23 18.31
N GLY A 104 -15.33 -8.81 19.04
CA GLY A 104 -16.51 -8.12 18.52
C GLY A 104 -17.77 -9.00 18.55
N SER A 105 -18.90 -8.42 18.15
CA SER A 105 -20.16 -9.17 18.06
C SER A 105 -20.08 -10.29 17.01
N ALA A 106 -20.93 -11.30 17.12
CA ALA A 106 -21.02 -12.37 16.12
C ALA A 106 -21.26 -11.80 14.70
N ARG A 107 -22.12 -10.77 14.61
CA ARG A 107 -22.38 -10.06 13.35
C ARG A 107 -21.12 -9.38 12.79
N PHE A 108 -20.34 -8.70 13.65
CA PHE A 108 -19.09 -8.06 13.21
C PHE A 108 -18.09 -9.08 12.66
N ARG A 109 -17.91 -10.22 13.37
CA ARG A 109 -17.00 -11.28 12.93
C ARG A 109 -17.43 -11.89 11.60
N ALA A 110 -18.74 -12.23 11.45
CA ALA A 110 -19.27 -12.78 10.20
C ALA A 110 -19.12 -11.80 9.01
N GLU A 111 -19.38 -10.50 9.22
CA GLU A 111 -19.17 -9.49 8.17
C GLU A 111 -17.67 -9.32 7.83
N HIS A 112 -16.77 -9.40 8.81
CA HIS A 112 -15.33 -9.31 8.60
C HIS A 112 -14.80 -10.53 7.83
N GLU A 113 -15.24 -11.74 8.19
CA GLU A 113 -14.91 -12.99 7.51
C GLU A 113 -15.39 -12.98 6.05
N ALA A 114 -16.66 -12.66 5.82
CA ALA A 114 -17.23 -12.56 4.49
C ALA A 114 -16.53 -11.50 3.62
N TYR A 115 -16.07 -10.39 4.24
CA TYR A 115 -15.25 -9.39 3.54
C TYR A 115 -13.88 -9.98 3.15
N GLY A 116 -13.23 -10.68 4.09
CA GLY A 116 -11.92 -11.29 3.86
C GLY A 116 -11.93 -12.36 2.76
N GLU A 117 -12.93 -13.24 2.78
CA GLU A 117 -13.11 -14.29 1.76
C GLU A 117 -13.28 -13.70 0.36
N LEU A 118 -14.11 -12.65 0.24
CA LEU A 118 -14.33 -12.01 -1.04
C LEU A 118 -13.06 -11.34 -1.57
N GLN A 119 -12.31 -10.68 -0.69
CA GLN A 119 -11.00 -10.13 -1.06
C GLN A 119 -10.04 -11.24 -1.49
N ALA A 120 -9.99 -12.35 -0.76
CA ALA A 120 -9.12 -13.47 -1.11
C ALA A 120 -9.43 -14.06 -2.50
N ARG A 121 -10.69 -14.06 -2.94
CA ARG A 121 -11.06 -14.44 -4.31
C ARG A 121 -10.42 -13.51 -5.34
N VAL A 122 -10.47 -12.19 -5.11
CA VAL A 122 -9.82 -11.22 -5.99
C VAL A 122 -8.31 -11.48 -6.08
N TYR A 123 -7.62 -11.70 -4.95
CA TYR A 123 -6.17 -11.99 -4.98
C TYR A 123 -5.83 -13.29 -5.70
N ARG A 124 -6.64 -14.34 -5.54
CA ARG A 124 -6.43 -15.60 -6.28
C ARG A 124 -6.60 -15.39 -7.78
N ALA A 125 -7.61 -14.62 -8.19
CA ALA A 125 -7.82 -14.27 -9.58
C ALA A 125 -6.68 -13.40 -10.15
N VAL A 126 -6.19 -12.41 -9.37
CA VAL A 126 -4.99 -11.64 -9.76
C VAL A 126 -3.80 -12.56 -10.00
N ALA A 127 -3.55 -13.54 -9.11
CA ALA A 127 -2.46 -14.49 -9.27
C ALA A 127 -2.64 -15.38 -10.52
N ALA A 128 -3.86 -15.81 -10.79
CA ALA A 128 -4.17 -16.65 -11.96
C ALA A 128 -3.96 -15.88 -13.28
N VAL A 129 -4.39 -14.62 -13.32
CA VAL A 129 -4.30 -13.76 -14.51
C VAL A 129 -2.88 -13.28 -14.77
N SER A 130 -2.17 -12.81 -13.71
CA SER A 130 -0.81 -12.28 -13.85
C SER A 130 0.24 -13.38 -14.06
N GLN A 131 -0.01 -14.57 -13.51
CA GLN A 131 0.94 -15.69 -13.44
C GLN A 131 2.27 -15.33 -12.76
N ASP A 132 2.32 -14.23 -12.03
CA ASP A 132 3.49 -13.78 -11.29
C ASP A 132 3.60 -14.46 -9.91
N ALA A 133 4.84 -14.56 -9.43
CA ALA A 133 5.15 -15.21 -8.16
C ALA A 133 4.66 -14.40 -6.95
N ALA A 134 4.57 -13.08 -7.08
CA ALA A 134 4.18 -12.19 -6.00
C ALA A 134 3.24 -11.06 -6.45
N ILE A 135 2.27 -10.74 -5.59
CA ILE A 135 1.36 -9.61 -5.75
C ILE A 135 1.79 -8.51 -4.79
N VAL A 136 2.05 -7.32 -5.29
CA VAL A 136 2.42 -6.14 -4.50
C VAL A 136 1.20 -5.28 -4.23
N ASP A 137 0.79 -5.20 -2.96
CA ASP A 137 -0.34 -4.37 -2.52
C ASP A 137 0.13 -3.22 -1.62
N SER A 138 -0.29 -2.01 -1.93
CA SER A 138 0.06 -0.79 -1.19
C SER A 138 -1.12 -0.18 -0.40
N SER A 139 -2.06 -1.00 0.04
CA SER A 139 -3.26 -0.57 0.79
C SER A 139 -2.97 0.02 2.17
N LYS A 140 -1.79 -0.13 2.71
CA LYS A 140 -1.25 0.49 3.93
C LYS A 140 -1.91 0.07 5.24
N SER A 141 -3.16 -0.38 5.23
CA SER A 141 -3.97 -0.64 6.42
C SER A 141 -3.52 -1.90 7.17
N PRO A 142 -3.12 -1.82 8.43
CA PRO A 142 -2.81 -3.00 9.24
C PRO A 142 -4.05 -3.89 9.51
N VAL A 143 -5.25 -3.31 9.54
CA VAL A 143 -6.51 -4.06 9.62
C VAL A 143 -6.66 -4.95 8.39
N TYR A 144 -6.42 -4.40 7.20
CA TYR A 144 -6.57 -5.14 5.96
C TYR A 144 -5.52 -6.26 5.82
N ALA A 145 -4.26 -6.02 6.24
CA ALA A 145 -3.25 -7.08 6.30
C ALA A 145 -3.70 -8.26 7.19
N LEU A 146 -4.27 -7.99 8.36
CA LEU A 146 -4.86 -9.02 9.23
C LEU A 146 -6.05 -9.72 8.59
N THR A 147 -6.90 -9.00 7.88
CA THR A 147 -8.05 -9.57 7.14
C THR A 147 -7.58 -10.56 6.08
N LEU A 148 -6.59 -10.19 5.27
CA LEU A 148 -6.03 -11.08 4.24
C LEU A 148 -5.39 -12.33 4.85
N ARG A 149 -4.63 -12.16 5.94
CA ARG A 149 -4.03 -13.28 6.66
C ARG A 149 -5.10 -14.22 7.24
N ALA A 150 -6.17 -13.67 7.84
CA ALA A 150 -7.29 -14.44 8.37
C ALA A 150 -8.05 -15.22 7.28
N ALA A 151 -8.12 -14.66 6.06
CA ALA A 151 -8.69 -15.32 4.88
C ALA A 151 -7.75 -16.37 4.22
N GLY A 152 -6.65 -16.74 4.89
CA GLY A 152 -5.76 -17.82 4.49
C GLY A 152 -4.75 -17.46 3.40
N LEU A 153 -4.55 -16.18 3.11
CA LEU A 153 -3.53 -15.73 2.15
C LEU A 153 -2.15 -15.69 2.79
N ASP A 154 -1.11 -15.89 1.98
CA ASP A 154 0.28 -15.74 2.39
C ASP A 154 0.70 -14.27 2.28
N VAL A 155 0.89 -13.61 3.44
CA VAL A 155 1.09 -12.16 3.52
C VAL A 155 2.40 -11.83 4.20
N ASP A 156 3.33 -11.29 3.44
CA ASP A 156 4.59 -10.69 3.92
C ASP A 156 4.44 -9.17 4.03
N VAL A 157 4.62 -8.63 5.24
CA VAL A 157 4.39 -7.20 5.49
C VAL A 157 5.70 -6.41 5.41
N LEU A 158 5.75 -5.46 4.47
CA LEU A 158 6.77 -4.42 4.39
C LEU A 158 6.26 -3.17 5.11
N HIS A 159 6.80 -2.88 6.29
CA HIS A 159 6.45 -1.71 7.08
C HIS A 159 7.22 -0.49 6.58
N LEU A 160 6.61 0.26 5.68
CA LEU A 160 7.22 1.46 5.12
C LEU A 160 7.08 2.64 6.08
N VAL A 161 8.21 3.10 6.59
CA VAL A 161 8.32 4.24 7.50
C VAL A 161 9.05 5.39 6.83
N ARG A 162 8.55 6.59 7.01
CA ARG A 162 9.16 7.86 6.59
C ARG A 162 9.15 8.84 7.76
N ASP A 163 10.10 9.77 7.80
CA ASP A 163 10.14 10.85 8.79
C ASP A 163 8.76 11.53 8.92
N SER A 164 8.23 11.59 10.15
CA SER A 164 6.89 12.12 10.42
C SER A 164 6.75 13.59 10.00
N ARG A 165 7.84 14.37 10.06
CA ARG A 165 7.88 15.77 9.63
C ARG A 165 7.71 15.86 8.12
N ALA A 166 8.39 15.01 7.36
CA ALA A 166 8.22 14.91 5.91
C ALA A 166 6.81 14.48 5.52
N VAL A 167 6.23 13.51 6.25
CA VAL A 167 4.85 13.04 6.04
C VAL A 167 3.85 14.16 6.32
N ALA A 168 3.97 14.85 7.45
CA ALA A 168 3.08 15.95 7.81
C ALA A 168 3.16 17.10 6.79
N TYR A 169 4.36 17.48 6.36
CA TYR A 169 4.54 18.47 5.31
C TYR A 169 3.89 18.04 3.98
N SER A 170 4.00 16.76 3.62
CA SER A 170 3.34 16.23 2.43
C SER A 170 1.81 16.30 2.52
N TRP A 171 1.22 16.22 3.71
CA TRP A 171 -0.22 16.34 3.93
C TRP A 171 -0.74 17.79 3.88
N THR A 172 0.11 18.80 4.05
CA THR A 172 -0.30 20.20 3.84
C THR A 172 -0.41 20.59 2.37
N ARG A 173 0.13 19.75 1.45
CA ARG A 173 0.17 20.05 0.02
C ARG A 173 -0.98 19.37 -0.71
N SER A 174 -1.88 20.15 -1.30
CA SER A 174 -2.92 19.66 -2.19
C SER A 174 -2.30 19.08 -3.47
N ARG A 175 -2.85 17.97 -3.95
CA ARG A 175 -2.48 17.33 -5.23
C ARG A 175 -3.73 16.86 -5.93
N ALA A 176 -3.84 17.11 -7.24
CA ALA A 176 -4.90 16.56 -8.05
C ALA A 176 -4.76 15.02 -8.11
N MET A 177 -5.87 14.30 -8.08
CA MET A 177 -5.87 12.83 -8.13
C MET A 177 -5.60 12.31 -9.54
N GLY A 178 -6.08 12.99 -10.58
CA GLY A 178 -5.77 12.70 -11.99
C GLY A 178 -6.33 11.37 -12.52
N ASP A 179 -7.15 10.68 -11.74
CA ASP A 179 -7.75 9.37 -12.09
C ASP A 179 -9.27 9.45 -12.33
N THR A 180 -9.80 10.66 -12.45
CA THR A 180 -11.21 10.96 -12.72
C THR A 180 -11.32 12.05 -13.78
N ALA A 181 -12.45 12.07 -14.52
CA ALA A 181 -12.74 13.11 -15.50
C ALA A 181 -12.93 14.51 -14.86
N SER A 182 -13.40 14.55 -13.61
CA SER A 182 -13.52 15.79 -12.84
C SER A 182 -12.30 16.00 -11.95
N PRO A 183 -11.81 17.24 -11.77
CA PRO A 183 -10.66 17.52 -10.93
C PRO A 183 -10.98 17.23 -9.46
N GLU A 184 -10.54 16.10 -8.95
CA GLU A 184 -10.57 15.78 -7.54
C GLU A 184 -9.18 16.03 -6.93
N TYR A 185 -9.15 16.51 -5.70
CA TYR A 185 -7.92 16.77 -4.98
C TYR A 185 -7.79 15.85 -3.78
N MET A 186 -6.55 15.43 -3.51
CA MET A 186 -6.26 14.68 -2.29
C MET A 186 -6.51 15.56 -1.06
N PRO A 187 -7.08 15.01 0.03
CA PRO A 187 -7.31 15.78 1.25
C PRO A 187 -6.00 16.32 1.83
N THR A 188 -6.10 17.46 2.53
CA THR A 188 -5.00 18.05 3.29
C THR A 188 -5.29 17.97 4.78
N PHE A 189 -4.25 17.83 5.59
CA PHE A 189 -4.38 17.72 7.05
C PHE A 189 -3.34 18.60 7.75
N GLY A 190 -3.73 19.15 8.89
CA GLY A 190 -2.83 19.90 9.74
C GLY A 190 -1.79 19.03 10.47
N PRO A 191 -0.74 19.66 11.05
CA PRO A 191 0.39 18.96 11.66
C PRO A 191 0.02 18.00 12.77
N ALA A 192 -0.89 18.40 13.68
CA ALA A 192 -1.31 17.56 14.81
C ALA A 192 -2.03 16.30 14.34
N TRP A 193 -3.01 16.44 13.44
CA TRP A 193 -3.75 15.31 12.90
C TRP A 193 -2.86 14.34 12.12
N SER A 194 -1.96 14.89 11.30
CA SER A 194 -0.98 14.10 10.55
C SER A 194 -0.07 13.29 11.49
N SER A 195 0.39 13.91 12.59
CA SER A 195 1.22 13.26 13.60
C SER A 195 0.49 12.11 14.29
N LEU A 196 -0.74 12.33 14.75
CA LEU A 196 -1.55 11.31 15.43
C LEU A 196 -1.86 10.14 14.47
N THR A 197 -2.21 10.45 13.23
CA THR A 197 -2.47 9.43 12.20
C THR A 197 -1.22 8.63 11.89
N TRP A 198 -0.05 9.30 11.75
CA TRP A 198 1.23 8.65 11.53
C TRP A 198 1.58 7.71 12.70
N MET A 199 1.42 8.17 13.95
CA MET A 199 1.67 7.35 15.14
C MET A 199 0.74 6.14 15.20
N SER A 200 -0.56 6.35 15.06
CA SER A 200 -1.56 5.27 15.18
C SER A 200 -1.36 4.19 14.12
N ASN A 201 -1.05 4.57 12.88
CA ASN A 201 -0.79 3.59 11.81
C ASN A 201 0.49 2.79 12.07
N ASN A 202 1.60 3.46 12.42
CA ASN A 202 2.86 2.77 12.64
C ASN A 202 2.82 1.85 13.88
N LEU A 203 2.18 2.29 14.97
CA LEU A 203 1.94 1.46 16.16
C LEU A 203 1.08 0.24 15.83
N ALA A 204 0.02 0.41 15.04
CA ALA A 204 -0.83 -0.70 14.64
C ALA A 204 -0.08 -1.70 13.74
N VAL A 205 0.79 -1.23 12.81
CA VAL A 205 1.66 -2.13 12.02
C VAL A 205 2.66 -2.85 12.92
N ASP A 206 3.26 -2.18 13.91
CA ASP A 206 4.14 -2.87 14.87
C ASP A 206 3.38 -3.95 15.68
N ALA A 207 2.12 -3.68 16.03
CA ALA A 207 1.29 -4.57 16.84
C ALA A 207 0.82 -5.84 16.10
N VAL A 208 0.79 -5.87 14.74
CA VAL A 208 0.42 -7.09 14.00
C VAL A 208 1.46 -8.20 14.14
N ARG A 209 2.68 -7.89 14.62
CA ARG A 209 3.76 -8.87 14.86
C ARG A 209 3.32 -10.02 15.78
N GLY A 210 2.51 -9.71 16.79
CA GLY A 210 1.95 -10.72 17.69
C GLY A 210 0.74 -11.50 17.13
N ARG A 211 0.39 -11.29 15.85
CA ARG A 211 -0.81 -11.83 15.20
C ARG A 211 -0.50 -12.67 13.95
N GLY A 212 0.68 -13.29 13.93
CA GLY A 212 1.11 -14.16 12.84
C GLY A 212 1.67 -13.44 11.61
N LEU A 213 1.77 -12.12 11.65
CA LEU A 213 2.47 -11.31 10.66
C LEU A 213 3.82 -10.82 11.21
N ARG A 214 4.83 -10.71 10.35
CA ARG A 214 6.18 -10.25 10.73
C ARG A 214 6.57 -9.02 9.91
N PRO A 215 6.13 -7.80 10.30
CA PRO A 215 6.48 -6.59 9.59
C PRO A 215 8.00 -6.38 9.53
N ARG A 216 8.52 -6.18 8.33
CA ARG A 216 9.93 -5.85 8.05
C ARG A 216 10.01 -4.37 7.69
N VAL A 217 10.74 -3.61 8.48
CA VAL A 217 10.81 -2.15 8.32
C VAL A 217 11.59 -1.80 7.05
N VAL A 218 10.98 -0.97 6.18
CA VAL A 218 11.61 -0.30 5.05
C VAL A 218 11.63 1.19 5.35
N ARG A 219 12.80 1.84 5.30
CA ARG A 219 12.90 3.29 5.50
C ARG A 219 12.91 4.00 4.16
N TYR A 220 11.95 4.92 3.97
CA TYR A 220 11.81 5.68 2.72
C TYR A 220 13.12 6.33 2.27
N GLU A 221 13.84 6.98 3.18
CA GLU A 221 15.06 7.71 2.85
C GLU A 221 16.20 6.77 2.44
N ARG A 222 16.24 5.55 2.97
CA ARG A 222 17.17 4.51 2.52
C ARG A 222 16.74 3.90 1.20
N LEU A 223 15.43 3.68 1.04
CA LEU A 223 14.88 3.15 -0.21
C LEU A 223 15.23 4.03 -1.41
N VAL A 224 15.14 5.36 -1.26
CA VAL A 224 15.42 6.29 -2.37
C VAL A 224 16.90 6.53 -2.61
N THR A 225 17.79 6.19 -1.67
CA THR A 225 19.25 6.35 -1.81
C THR A 225 19.99 5.05 -2.14
N ALA A 226 19.46 3.91 -1.72
CA ALA A 226 20.07 2.60 -1.94
C ALA A 226 18.98 1.51 -1.99
N PRO A 227 18.11 1.51 -3.04
CA PRO A 227 16.92 0.66 -3.10
C PRO A 227 17.25 -0.82 -3.04
N ALA A 228 18.22 -1.31 -3.80
CA ALA A 228 18.60 -2.72 -3.80
C ALA A 228 19.00 -3.19 -2.39
N ARG A 229 19.88 -2.45 -1.72
CA ARG A 229 20.35 -2.78 -0.36
C ARG A 229 19.20 -2.74 0.67
N GLU A 230 18.33 -1.73 0.58
CA GLU A 230 17.22 -1.61 1.54
C GLU A 230 16.18 -2.71 1.35
N LEU A 231 15.85 -3.05 0.11
CA LEU A 231 14.92 -4.14 -0.21
C LEU A 231 15.51 -5.51 0.14
N GLU A 232 16.77 -5.77 -0.16
CA GLU A 232 17.45 -7.00 0.23
C GLU A 232 17.44 -7.18 1.75
N ARG A 233 17.78 -6.14 2.50
CA ARG A 233 17.72 -6.15 3.97
C ARG A 233 16.28 -6.41 4.47
N ALA A 234 15.28 -5.77 3.87
CA ALA A 234 13.89 -5.92 4.28
C ALA A 234 13.31 -7.28 3.91
N LEU A 235 13.68 -7.84 2.77
CA LEU A 235 13.21 -9.15 2.30
C LEU A 235 14.07 -10.32 2.80
N GLY A 236 15.12 -10.03 3.59
CA GLY A 236 15.94 -11.06 4.22
C GLY A 236 16.69 -11.94 3.23
N GLY A 237 17.18 -11.37 2.14
CA GLY A 237 17.86 -12.11 1.06
C GLY A 237 16.89 -12.80 0.08
N GLY A 238 15.58 -12.65 0.26
CA GLY A 238 14.55 -13.32 -0.55
C GLY A 238 14.25 -12.66 -1.90
N LEU A 239 15.05 -11.67 -2.34
CA LEU A 239 14.91 -11.14 -3.71
C LEU A 239 15.42 -12.18 -4.71
N PRO A 240 14.60 -12.56 -5.73
CA PRO A 240 15.08 -13.36 -6.84
C PRO A 240 16.32 -12.72 -7.50
N ALA A 241 17.26 -13.53 -7.99
CA ALA A 241 18.50 -13.03 -8.59
C ALA A 241 18.24 -12.02 -9.72
N ALA A 242 17.25 -12.28 -10.57
CA ALA A 242 16.84 -11.36 -11.64
C ALA A 242 16.31 -10.02 -11.11
N ALA A 243 15.52 -10.04 -10.02
CA ALA A 243 15.00 -8.84 -9.37
C ALA A 243 16.13 -8.01 -8.72
N ARG A 244 17.10 -8.67 -8.09
CA ARG A 244 18.29 -8.02 -7.54
C ARG A 244 19.09 -7.36 -8.65
N ALA A 245 19.41 -8.09 -9.72
CA ALA A 245 20.14 -7.55 -10.87
C ALA A 245 19.44 -6.35 -11.49
N ALA A 246 18.11 -6.37 -11.61
CA ALA A 246 17.32 -5.24 -12.11
C ALA A 246 17.41 -4.00 -11.21
N LEU A 247 17.42 -4.19 -9.88
CA LEU A 247 17.60 -3.09 -8.92
C LEU A 247 19.04 -2.52 -8.93
N GLU A 248 20.04 -3.39 -9.08
CA GLU A 248 21.46 -3.00 -9.16
C GLU A 248 21.77 -2.28 -10.49
N ALA A 249 21.13 -2.69 -11.58
CA ALA A 249 21.28 -2.06 -12.89
C ALA A 249 20.76 -0.60 -12.93
N GLY A 250 19.84 -0.23 -12.04
CA GLY A 250 19.39 1.15 -11.85
C GLY A 250 20.51 2.09 -11.35
N GLY A 251 21.57 1.52 -10.76
CA GLY A 251 22.80 2.19 -10.36
C GLY A 251 22.62 3.41 -9.46
N ASP A 252 23.71 4.16 -9.26
CA ASP A 252 23.71 5.42 -8.50
C ASP A 252 22.96 6.56 -9.21
N ALA A 253 22.64 6.41 -10.50
CA ALA A 253 21.84 7.37 -11.25
C ALA A 253 20.37 7.42 -10.77
N GLY A 254 19.93 6.41 -10.00
CA GLY A 254 18.62 6.38 -9.37
C GLY A 254 17.44 6.35 -10.36
N GLU A 255 17.65 5.87 -11.58
CA GLU A 255 16.62 5.67 -12.58
C GLU A 255 16.25 4.17 -12.66
N PHE A 256 14.98 3.87 -12.39
CA PHE A 256 14.48 2.50 -12.43
C PHE A 256 13.45 2.37 -13.55
N PRO A 257 13.57 1.36 -14.43
CA PRO A 257 12.54 1.11 -15.41
C PRO A 257 11.26 0.66 -14.67
N VAL A 258 10.19 1.41 -14.85
CA VAL A 258 8.86 1.02 -14.37
C VAL A 258 8.02 0.68 -15.57
N GLY A 259 7.64 -0.59 -15.69
CA GLY A 259 6.70 -1.07 -16.69
C GLY A 259 5.28 -0.58 -16.41
N MET A 260 4.39 -0.81 -17.35
CA MET A 260 2.96 -0.60 -17.18
C MET A 260 2.44 -1.48 -16.05
N GLN A 261 1.66 -0.89 -15.15
CA GLN A 261 1.11 -1.57 -13.99
C GLN A 261 -0.41 -1.40 -13.93
N HIS A 262 -1.11 -2.43 -13.46
CA HIS A 262 -2.58 -2.42 -13.36
C HIS A 262 -3.04 -2.07 -11.95
N THR A 263 -2.70 -0.87 -11.48
CA THR A 263 -3.03 -0.42 -10.12
C THR A 263 -4.42 0.22 -10.03
N VAL A 264 -5.24 -0.22 -9.06
CA VAL A 264 -6.62 0.29 -8.87
C VAL A 264 -6.65 1.68 -8.27
N ALA A 265 -5.84 1.94 -7.27
CA ALA A 265 -5.85 3.18 -6.50
C ALA A 265 -4.45 3.50 -5.97
N GLY A 266 -4.24 4.73 -5.55
CA GLY A 266 -2.96 5.18 -4.99
C GLY A 266 -2.68 6.65 -5.30
N ASN A 267 -1.43 7.06 -5.12
CA ASN A 267 -0.98 8.40 -5.48
C ASN A 267 -0.96 8.54 -7.02
N PRO A 268 -1.27 9.72 -7.60
CA PRO A 268 -1.25 9.96 -9.04
C PRO A 268 0.03 9.52 -9.78
N VAL A 269 1.16 9.48 -9.08
CA VAL A 269 2.42 9.00 -9.65
C VAL A 269 2.34 7.55 -10.18
N ARG A 270 1.33 6.77 -9.75
CA ARG A 270 1.08 5.41 -10.26
C ARG A 270 0.74 5.33 -11.75
N MET A 271 0.33 6.48 -12.33
CA MET A 271 0.05 6.63 -13.76
C MET A 271 1.32 6.90 -14.58
N HIS A 272 2.48 7.05 -13.92
CA HIS A 272 3.74 7.27 -14.60
C HIS A 272 4.26 5.96 -15.21
N SER A 273 4.63 6.02 -16.49
CA SER A 273 5.34 4.96 -17.21
C SER A 273 6.70 5.47 -17.68
N GLY A 274 7.70 4.61 -17.65
CA GLY A 274 9.06 4.95 -18.06
C GLY A 274 10.02 5.06 -16.86
N PRO A 275 11.23 5.63 -17.06
CA PRO A 275 12.25 5.69 -16.03
C PRO A 275 11.79 6.50 -14.81
N LEU A 276 11.79 5.85 -13.65
CA LEU A 276 11.43 6.47 -12.37
C LEU A 276 12.70 6.97 -11.68
N LYS A 277 12.79 8.30 -11.51
CA LYS A 277 13.89 8.92 -10.75
C LYS A 277 13.59 8.94 -9.26
N LEU A 278 14.43 8.28 -8.49
CA LEU A 278 14.37 8.34 -7.03
C LEU A 278 15.05 9.60 -6.52
N ARG A 279 14.33 10.40 -5.75
CA ARG A 279 14.87 11.59 -5.09
C ARG A 279 14.43 11.65 -3.65
N VAL A 280 15.35 12.03 -2.79
CA VAL A 280 15.02 12.36 -1.39
C VAL A 280 14.14 13.61 -1.40
N ASP A 281 12.90 13.48 -0.88
CA ASP A 281 12.02 14.63 -0.69
C ASP A 281 12.25 15.19 0.72
N ASP A 282 13.15 16.13 0.82
CA ASP A 282 13.56 16.86 2.04
C ASP A 282 13.11 18.32 2.06
N ALA A 283 12.26 18.74 1.12
CA ALA A 283 11.73 20.10 1.01
C ALA A 283 11.14 20.64 2.32
N TRP A 284 10.62 19.75 3.17
CA TRP A 284 10.09 20.10 4.50
C TRP A 284 11.14 20.78 5.41
N ARG A 285 12.42 20.48 5.23
CA ARG A 285 13.51 21.04 6.06
C ARG A 285 13.62 22.54 5.93
N ALA A 286 13.45 23.05 4.71
CA ALA A 286 13.51 24.48 4.41
C ALA A 286 12.13 25.15 4.50
N ALA A 287 11.05 24.47 4.08
CA ALA A 287 9.74 25.09 3.87
C ALA A 287 8.74 24.90 5.01
N MET A 288 8.99 24.00 5.96
CA MET A 288 8.09 23.80 7.11
C MET A 288 8.31 24.86 8.18
N PRO A 289 7.25 25.53 8.68
CA PRO A 289 7.35 26.44 9.81
C PRO A 289 8.01 25.80 11.04
N ALA A 290 8.88 26.52 11.74
CA ALA A 290 9.63 25.99 12.87
C ALA A 290 8.71 25.51 14.03
N GLY A 291 7.57 26.18 14.23
CA GLY A 291 6.56 25.78 15.20
C GLY A 291 5.96 24.41 14.89
N ASP A 292 5.55 24.19 13.63
CA ASP A 292 5.00 22.92 13.17
C ASP A 292 6.04 21.80 13.31
N ARG A 293 7.27 22.06 12.90
CA ARG A 293 8.36 21.10 13.01
C ARG A 293 8.59 20.67 14.47
N ARG A 294 8.58 21.63 15.41
CA ARG A 294 8.71 21.34 16.85
C ARG A 294 7.53 20.52 17.37
N LEU A 295 6.30 20.90 17.03
CA LEU A 295 5.08 20.21 17.44
C LEU A 295 5.09 18.74 16.96
N ILE A 296 5.34 18.52 15.67
CA ILE A 296 5.39 17.18 15.08
C ILE A 296 6.48 16.35 15.75
N THR A 297 7.69 16.92 15.93
CA THR A 297 8.79 16.22 16.59
C THR A 297 8.41 15.81 18.01
N LEU A 298 7.84 16.71 18.79
CA LEU A 298 7.43 16.43 20.16
C LEU A 298 6.39 15.30 20.22
N LEU A 299 5.34 15.39 19.40
CA LEU A 299 4.26 14.40 19.39
C LEU A 299 4.76 13.00 18.96
N THR A 300 5.69 12.95 18.00
CA THR A 300 6.10 11.68 17.39
C THR A 300 7.46 11.17 17.85
N PHE A 301 8.11 11.87 18.80
CA PHE A 301 9.50 11.60 19.22
C PHE A 301 9.79 10.13 19.57
N PRO A 302 8.95 9.41 20.35
CA PRO A 302 9.25 8.02 20.71
C PRO A 302 9.40 7.11 19.48
N LEU A 303 8.53 7.28 18.47
CA LEU A 303 8.58 6.50 17.24
C LEU A 303 9.66 7.03 16.27
N LEU A 304 9.92 8.34 16.24
CA LEU A 304 11.06 8.89 15.50
C LEU A 304 12.38 8.29 16.00
N ALA A 305 12.55 8.19 17.32
CA ALA A 305 13.72 7.56 17.92
C ALA A 305 13.80 6.08 17.57
N ARG A 306 12.70 5.34 17.73
CA ARG A 306 12.60 3.91 17.41
C ARG A 306 12.97 3.60 15.96
N TYR A 307 12.54 4.44 15.01
CA TYR A 307 12.83 4.24 13.58
C TYR A 307 14.13 4.93 13.13
N GLY A 308 14.90 5.55 14.05
CA GLY A 308 16.21 6.15 13.78
C GLY A 308 16.16 7.51 13.08
N TYR A 309 15.16 8.35 13.42
CA TYR A 309 15.00 9.73 12.92
C TYR A 309 15.26 10.80 13.97
N ALA A 310 15.54 10.46 15.24
CA ALA A 310 15.68 11.42 16.33
C ALA A 310 16.86 12.42 16.15
N GLY A 311 17.91 12.05 15.46
CA GLY A 311 19.11 12.87 15.24
C GLY A 311 19.19 13.57 13.88
N ARG A 312 18.05 13.71 13.16
CA ARG A 312 18.02 14.26 11.79
C ARG A 312 17.33 15.60 11.68
#